data_b1a39c0026b99d233a5589a46c97b19f
#
_entry.id   b1a39c0026b99d233a5589a46c97b19f
#
_cell.length_a   1.000
_cell.length_b   1.000
_cell.length_c   1.000
_cell.angle_alpha   90.00
_cell.angle_beta   90.00
_cell.angle_gamma   90.00
#
_symmetry.space_group_name_H-M   'P 1'
#
loop_
_entity.id
_entity.type
_entity.pdbx_description
1 polymer ?
#
loop_
_entity_poly.entity_id
_entity_poly.type
_entity_poly.pdbx_seq_one_letter_code
_entity_poly.pdbx_strand_id
1 'polypeptide(L)'
;DVFFTPRNLINIGLAVTLLGILAMAQTVVIVSGGLDISVGSIVGLSTMVLAVAAQETGSIPISILAGLLAGLLAGAINGLIIVYGPVNAVIATLGTMSAFRGLAYLMNNGNSIPITGDSLRALGIGTLFGLPFAIWLLIAAMAAFIVFTRETVVGRNIYALGGNPTVARLAGIPIRRYQISIYAMSGFAAAVAGLVLASRTMSGQPASGSQGLELEAITAAILGGCALQGGKGTIVGAMLGVLIIGVLNNGMILTSVPTFYQLLAKGALLILAVIVQERQRARTGE
;
A
#
# COMPACT_ATOMS: atom_id res chain seq x y z
N ASP A 1 -20.37 11.41 -21.76
CA ASP A 1 -19.98 12.46 -20.78
C ASP A 1 -20.10 12.09 -19.31
N VAL A 2 -20.28 10.79 -19.00
CA VAL A 2 -20.38 10.29 -17.62
C VAL A 2 -19.04 10.44 -16.87
N PHE A 3 -17.91 10.44 -17.58
CA PHE A 3 -16.57 10.46 -17.00
C PHE A 3 -16.32 11.72 -16.16
N PHE A 4 -16.66 12.90 -16.64
CA PHE A 4 -16.42 14.19 -15.97
C PHE A 4 -17.52 14.59 -14.97
N THR A 5 -18.43 13.69 -14.60
CA THR A 5 -19.43 13.99 -13.57
C THR A 5 -18.78 14.06 -12.17
N PRO A 6 -19.23 14.97 -11.28
CA PRO A 6 -18.71 15.03 -9.89
C PRO A 6 -18.78 13.68 -9.19
N ARG A 7 -19.86 12.94 -9.42
CA ARG A 7 -20.04 11.59 -8.86
C ARG A 7 -18.92 10.62 -9.30
N ASN A 8 -18.58 10.63 -10.58
CA ASN A 8 -17.52 9.74 -11.08
C ASN A 8 -16.13 10.17 -10.60
N LEU A 9 -15.86 11.47 -10.50
CA LEU A 9 -14.59 11.98 -9.96
C LEU A 9 -14.42 11.56 -8.49
N ILE A 10 -15.49 11.60 -7.70
CA ILE A 10 -15.50 11.09 -6.32
C ILE A 10 -15.24 9.57 -6.31
N ASN A 11 -15.86 8.81 -7.22
CA ASN A 11 -15.62 7.37 -7.33
C ASN A 11 -14.15 7.05 -7.67
N ILE A 12 -13.52 7.81 -8.57
CA ILE A 12 -12.09 7.71 -8.85
C ILE A 12 -11.29 7.99 -7.57
N GLY A 13 -11.58 9.09 -6.88
CA GLY A 13 -10.93 9.44 -5.61
C GLY A 13 -11.01 8.33 -4.55
N LEU A 14 -12.18 7.71 -4.42
CA LEU A 14 -12.38 6.57 -3.53
C LEU A 14 -11.61 5.31 -3.96
N ALA A 15 -11.60 5.02 -5.26
CA ALA A 15 -10.91 3.87 -5.80
C ALA A 15 -9.38 3.99 -5.62
N VAL A 16 -8.82 5.19 -5.80
CA VAL A 16 -7.38 5.43 -5.67
C VAL A 16 -6.93 5.56 -4.20
N THR A 17 -7.84 5.65 -3.23
CA THR A 17 -7.44 5.83 -1.82
C THR A 17 -6.63 4.66 -1.28
N LEU A 18 -7.10 3.42 -1.45
CA LEU A 18 -6.36 2.23 -0.99
C LEU A 18 -5.01 2.11 -1.70
N LEU A 19 -5.06 2.19 -3.03
CA LEU A 19 -3.87 2.09 -3.85
C LEU A 19 -2.87 3.21 -3.55
N GLY A 20 -3.35 4.43 -3.32
CA GLY A 20 -2.53 5.60 -3.02
C GLY A 20 -1.76 5.44 -1.70
N ILE A 21 -2.42 5.00 -0.63
CA ILE A 21 -1.78 4.76 0.66
C ILE A 21 -0.69 3.68 0.51
N LEU A 22 -0.99 2.59 -0.18
CA LEU A 22 -0.03 1.52 -0.42
C LEU A 22 1.14 1.96 -1.32
N ALA A 23 0.87 2.70 -2.39
CA ALA A 23 1.90 3.18 -3.32
C ALA A 23 2.86 4.18 -2.66
N MET A 24 2.38 5.04 -1.75
CA MET A 24 3.24 5.93 -0.98
C MET A 24 4.17 5.16 -0.05
N ALA A 25 3.66 4.16 0.66
CA ALA A 25 4.47 3.28 1.50
C ALA A 25 5.47 2.48 0.67
N GLN A 26 5.01 1.92 -0.45
CA GLN A 26 5.84 1.17 -1.38
C GLN A 26 6.94 2.04 -1.99
N THR A 27 6.67 3.33 -2.25
CA THR A 27 7.69 4.29 -2.68
C THR A 27 8.84 4.37 -1.67
N VAL A 28 8.54 4.45 -0.38
CA VAL A 28 9.59 4.50 0.65
C VAL A 28 10.37 3.20 0.72
N VAL A 29 9.70 2.04 0.60
CA VAL A 29 10.35 0.72 0.54
C VAL A 29 11.27 0.63 -0.70
N ILE A 30 10.77 0.99 -1.89
CA ILE A 30 11.55 0.95 -3.14
C ILE A 30 12.73 1.92 -3.07
N VAL A 31 12.52 3.16 -2.63
CA VAL A 31 13.60 4.14 -2.47
C VAL A 31 14.69 3.66 -1.52
N SER A 32 14.36 2.85 -0.51
CA SER A 32 15.36 2.22 0.37
C SER A 32 16.13 1.06 -0.27
N GLY A 33 15.80 0.65 -1.50
CA GLY A 33 16.37 -0.50 -2.18
C GLY A 33 15.67 -1.83 -1.85
N GLY A 34 14.49 -1.80 -1.24
CA GLY A 34 13.66 -2.96 -0.91
C GLY A 34 12.44 -3.11 -1.81
N LEU A 35 11.73 -4.24 -1.65
CA LEU A 35 10.39 -4.48 -2.20
C LEU A 35 9.54 -5.21 -1.15
N ASP A 36 8.29 -4.81 -1.03
CA ASP A 36 7.34 -5.47 -0.12
C ASP A 36 6.12 -5.98 -0.90
N ILE A 37 6.15 -7.26 -1.25
CA ILE A 37 5.05 -7.90 -1.99
C ILE A 37 3.93 -8.36 -1.04
N SER A 38 4.14 -8.29 0.28
CA SER A 38 3.17 -8.77 1.25
C SER A 38 2.05 -7.77 1.57
N VAL A 39 2.15 -6.51 1.13
CA VAL A 39 1.22 -5.43 1.55
C VAL A 39 -0.25 -5.78 1.29
N GLY A 40 -0.59 -6.41 0.16
CA GLY A 40 -1.96 -6.83 -0.13
C GLY A 40 -2.48 -7.89 0.85
N SER A 41 -1.64 -8.84 1.27
CA SER A 41 -2.00 -9.82 2.29
C SER A 41 -2.10 -9.22 3.68
N ILE A 42 -1.28 -8.22 4.00
CA ILE A 42 -1.38 -7.46 5.26
C ILE A 42 -2.67 -6.65 5.30
N VAL A 43 -3.11 -6.04 4.19
CA VAL A 43 -4.45 -5.42 4.08
C VAL A 43 -5.52 -6.43 4.47
N GLY A 44 -5.53 -7.63 3.86
CA GLY A 44 -6.50 -8.68 4.18
C GLY A 44 -6.43 -9.11 5.65
N LEU A 45 -5.24 -9.41 6.16
CA LEU A 45 -5.04 -9.81 7.55
C LEU A 45 -5.54 -8.75 8.54
N SER A 46 -5.20 -7.47 8.33
CA SER A 46 -5.61 -6.39 9.22
C SER A 46 -7.12 -6.16 9.21
N THR A 47 -7.81 -6.33 8.06
CA THR A 47 -9.28 -6.27 8.03
C THR A 47 -9.92 -7.42 8.82
N MET A 48 -9.35 -8.62 8.73
CA MET A 48 -9.84 -9.79 9.46
C MET A 48 -9.61 -9.63 10.96
N VAL A 49 -8.43 -9.19 11.41
CA VAL A 49 -8.15 -8.91 12.83
C VAL A 49 -9.11 -7.84 13.37
N LEU A 50 -9.33 -6.76 12.60
CA LEU A 50 -10.29 -5.72 12.95
C LEU A 50 -11.70 -6.31 13.14
N ALA A 51 -12.14 -7.17 12.21
CA ALA A 51 -13.48 -7.75 12.25
C ALA A 51 -13.66 -8.72 13.43
N VAL A 52 -12.67 -9.58 13.69
CA VAL A 52 -12.68 -10.48 14.87
C VAL A 52 -12.71 -9.65 16.16
N ALA A 53 -11.85 -8.65 16.29
CA ALA A 53 -11.83 -7.78 17.46
C ALA A 53 -13.17 -7.02 17.66
N ALA A 54 -13.86 -6.66 16.56
CA ALA A 54 -15.18 -6.02 16.64
C ALA A 54 -16.26 -6.98 17.17
N GLN A 55 -16.20 -8.25 16.76
CA GLN A 55 -17.13 -9.26 17.27
C GLN A 55 -16.89 -9.61 18.74
N GLU A 56 -15.62 -9.75 19.13
CA GLU A 56 -15.25 -10.17 20.50
C GLU A 56 -15.40 -9.04 21.53
N THR A 57 -15.09 -7.79 21.16
CA THR A 57 -15.09 -6.66 22.10
C THR A 57 -16.32 -5.77 22.03
N GLY A 58 -17.04 -5.80 20.90
CA GLY A 58 -18.12 -4.85 20.62
C GLY A 58 -17.65 -3.39 20.47
N SER A 59 -16.33 -3.13 20.50
CA SER A 59 -15.73 -1.79 20.52
C SER A 59 -14.99 -1.49 19.21
N ILE A 60 -15.51 -0.59 18.40
CA ILE A 60 -14.88 -0.18 17.13
C ILE A 60 -13.50 0.46 17.34
N PRO A 61 -13.26 1.35 18.33
CA PRO A 61 -11.93 1.90 18.56
C PRO A 61 -10.88 0.81 18.87
N ILE A 62 -11.22 -0.17 19.71
CA ILE A 62 -10.32 -1.29 20.04
C ILE A 62 -10.06 -2.12 18.78
N SER A 63 -11.06 -2.36 17.96
CA SER A 63 -10.97 -3.12 16.72
C SER A 63 -10.05 -2.44 15.70
N ILE A 64 -10.19 -1.12 15.54
CA ILE A 64 -9.31 -0.32 14.69
C ILE A 64 -7.86 -0.43 15.18
N LEU A 65 -7.63 -0.26 16.48
CA LEU A 65 -6.29 -0.38 17.06
C LEU A 65 -5.69 -1.76 16.83
N ALA A 66 -6.48 -2.83 17.02
CA ALA A 66 -6.05 -4.20 16.79
C ALA A 66 -5.65 -4.44 15.33
N GLY A 67 -6.46 -3.98 14.36
CA GLY A 67 -6.14 -4.07 12.94
C GLY A 67 -4.87 -3.30 12.56
N LEU A 68 -4.69 -2.08 13.08
CA LEU A 68 -3.50 -1.27 12.84
C LEU A 68 -2.24 -1.91 13.43
N LEU A 69 -2.33 -2.44 14.65
CA LEU A 69 -1.24 -3.16 15.30
C LEU A 69 -0.88 -4.45 14.55
N ALA A 70 -1.87 -5.19 14.07
CA ALA A 70 -1.63 -6.40 13.28
C ALA A 70 -0.81 -6.09 12.01
N GLY A 71 -1.13 -5.02 11.27
CA GLY A 71 -0.35 -4.63 10.11
C GLY A 71 1.04 -4.12 10.47
N LEU A 72 1.18 -3.31 11.51
CA LEU A 72 2.48 -2.83 12.00
C LEU A 72 3.40 -4.00 12.36
N LEU A 73 2.87 -4.99 13.11
CA LEU A 73 3.61 -6.19 13.51
C LEU A 73 3.96 -7.08 12.32
N ALA A 74 3.05 -7.27 11.37
CA ALA A 74 3.32 -8.02 10.16
C ALA A 74 4.47 -7.38 9.35
N GLY A 75 4.43 -6.06 9.17
CA GLY A 75 5.54 -5.33 8.54
C GLY A 75 6.84 -5.42 9.33
N ALA A 76 6.79 -5.32 10.67
CA ALA A 76 7.97 -5.48 11.52
C ALA A 76 8.57 -6.89 11.39
N ILE A 77 7.75 -7.94 11.30
CA ILE A 77 8.19 -9.32 11.04
C ILE A 77 8.94 -9.39 9.70
N ASN A 78 8.41 -8.78 8.65
CA ASN A 78 9.13 -8.70 7.36
C ASN A 78 10.51 -8.05 7.53
N GLY A 79 10.57 -6.90 8.19
CA GLY A 79 11.83 -6.21 8.45
C GLY A 79 12.82 -7.05 9.26
N LEU A 80 12.36 -7.78 10.26
CA LEU A 80 13.19 -8.69 11.07
C LEU A 80 13.72 -9.86 10.23
N ILE A 81 12.87 -10.50 9.42
CA ILE A 81 13.28 -11.60 8.53
C ILE A 81 14.34 -11.11 7.54
N ILE A 82 14.17 -9.94 6.93
CA ILE A 82 15.10 -9.38 5.94
C ILE A 82 16.43 -8.99 6.58
N VAL A 83 16.40 -8.43 7.79
CA VAL A 83 17.62 -7.92 8.47
C VAL A 83 18.44 -9.02 9.11
N TYR A 84 17.81 -10.03 9.68
CA TYR A 84 18.47 -11.10 10.44
C TYR A 84 18.50 -12.44 9.69
N GLY A 85 17.63 -12.65 8.71
CA GLY A 85 17.68 -13.79 7.81
C GLY A 85 18.57 -13.48 6.60
N PRO A 86 19.36 -14.42 6.08
CA PRO A 86 20.14 -14.20 4.85
C PRO A 86 19.25 -14.32 3.60
N VAL A 87 18.11 -13.61 3.58
CA VAL A 87 17.08 -13.76 2.53
C VAL A 87 16.86 -12.43 1.82
N ASN A 88 16.76 -12.49 0.49
CA ASN A 88 16.40 -11.33 -0.30
C ASN A 88 14.98 -10.82 0.07
N ALA A 89 14.77 -9.50 0.07
CA ALA A 89 13.52 -8.87 0.45
C ALA A 89 12.30 -9.39 -0.36
N VAL A 90 12.46 -9.62 -1.65
CA VAL A 90 11.40 -10.15 -2.52
C VAL A 90 10.98 -11.56 -2.08
N ILE A 91 11.97 -12.44 -1.83
CA ILE A 91 11.70 -13.83 -1.41
C ILE A 91 11.07 -13.85 -0.01
N ALA A 92 11.57 -13.03 0.92
CA ALA A 92 11.02 -12.91 2.27
C ALA A 92 9.56 -12.47 2.22
N THR A 93 9.26 -11.37 1.48
CA THR A 93 7.90 -10.81 1.41
C THR A 93 6.94 -11.66 0.58
N LEU A 94 7.40 -12.45 -0.40
CA LEU A 94 6.59 -13.47 -1.06
C LEU A 94 6.20 -14.60 -0.10
N GLY A 95 7.15 -15.08 0.70
CA GLY A 95 6.88 -16.09 1.72
C GLY A 95 5.89 -15.60 2.76
N THR A 96 6.10 -14.40 3.30
CA THR A 96 5.20 -13.80 4.29
C THR A 96 3.85 -13.39 3.70
N MET A 97 3.79 -13.01 2.41
CA MET A 97 2.53 -12.79 1.69
C MET A 97 1.64 -14.03 1.78
N SER A 98 2.21 -15.20 1.49
CA SER A 98 1.46 -16.47 1.58
C SER A 98 1.07 -16.79 3.02
N ALA A 99 1.97 -16.59 3.99
CA ALA A 99 1.71 -16.84 5.40
C ALA A 99 0.61 -15.92 5.95
N PHE A 100 0.69 -14.59 5.70
CA PHE A 100 -0.32 -13.64 6.17
C PHE A 100 -1.68 -13.85 5.49
N ARG A 101 -1.68 -14.23 4.20
CA ARG A 101 -2.90 -14.61 3.50
C ARG A 101 -3.51 -15.87 4.11
N GLY A 102 -2.69 -16.88 4.40
CA GLY A 102 -3.12 -18.10 5.10
C GLY A 102 -3.72 -17.81 6.47
N LEU A 103 -3.05 -16.95 7.27
CA LEU A 103 -3.58 -16.52 8.57
C LEU A 103 -4.94 -15.81 8.45
N ALA A 104 -5.09 -14.93 7.44
CA ALA A 104 -6.35 -14.26 7.19
C ALA A 104 -7.48 -15.25 6.85
N TYR A 105 -7.18 -16.27 6.03
CA TYR A 105 -8.16 -17.33 5.71
C TYR A 105 -8.52 -18.19 6.92
N LEU A 106 -7.56 -18.53 7.79
CA LEU A 106 -7.79 -19.36 8.97
C LEU A 106 -8.77 -18.72 9.97
N MET A 107 -8.85 -17.38 10.02
CA MET A 107 -9.72 -16.67 10.98
C MET A 107 -11.22 -16.95 10.78
N ASN A 108 -11.68 -17.28 9.55
CA ASN A 108 -13.07 -17.60 9.27
C ASN A 108 -13.21 -18.57 8.08
N ASN A 109 -12.35 -19.56 7.98
CA ASN A 109 -12.39 -20.58 6.91
C ASN A 109 -12.51 -19.96 5.50
N GLY A 110 -11.80 -18.86 5.25
CA GLY A 110 -11.79 -18.17 3.96
C GLY A 110 -12.97 -17.23 3.71
N ASN A 111 -13.95 -17.16 4.60
CA ASN A 111 -15.11 -16.30 4.46
C ASN A 111 -14.86 -14.90 5.05
N SER A 112 -15.63 -13.92 4.58
CA SER A 112 -15.65 -12.59 5.19
C SER A 112 -16.34 -12.60 6.56
N ILE A 113 -15.95 -11.68 7.44
CA ILE A 113 -16.55 -11.48 8.76
C ILE A 113 -17.30 -10.15 8.74
N PRO A 114 -18.64 -10.11 8.91
CA PRO A 114 -19.39 -8.85 8.96
C PRO A 114 -19.03 -8.05 10.20
N ILE A 115 -18.99 -6.74 10.06
CA ILE A 115 -18.75 -5.79 11.14
C ILE A 115 -19.99 -4.94 11.30
N THR A 116 -20.48 -4.82 12.53
CA THR A 116 -21.59 -3.94 12.90
C THR A 116 -21.05 -2.76 13.71
N GLY A 117 -21.50 -1.55 13.40
CA GLY A 117 -21.11 -0.36 14.16
C GLY A 117 -21.21 0.92 13.33
N ASP A 118 -22.01 1.87 13.81
CA ASP A 118 -22.28 3.12 13.09
C ASP A 118 -21.02 3.99 12.94
N SER A 119 -20.10 3.96 13.90
CA SER A 119 -18.87 4.74 13.86
C SER A 119 -17.93 4.25 12.73
N LEU A 120 -17.79 2.94 12.50
CA LEU A 120 -17.02 2.42 11.38
C LEU A 120 -17.69 2.74 10.05
N ARG A 121 -19.01 2.61 9.99
CA ARG A 121 -19.80 2.97 8.80
C ARG A 121 -19.64 4.44 8.45
N ALA A 122 -19.64 5.32 9.45
CA ALA A 122 -19.42 6.75 9.24
C ALA A 122 -18.04 7.04 8.61
N LEU A 123 -16.99 6.31 8.98
CA LEU A 123 -15.67 6.43 8.35
C LEU A 123 -15.68 5.96 6.88
N GLY A 124 -16.49 4.95 6.55
CA GLY A 124 -16.54 4.39 5.18
C GLY A 124 -17.37 5.21 4.19
N ILE A 125 -18.52 5.72 4.62
CA ILE A 125 -19.49 6.41 3.75
C ILE A 125 -19.74 7.87 4.14
N GLY A 126 -19.25 8.32 5.31
CA GLY A 126 -19.40 9.68 5.78
C GLY A 126 -18.66 10.68 4.89
N THR A 127 -19.17 11.89 4.83
CA THR A 127 -18.60 12.99 4.05
C THR A 127 -18.28 14.18 4.92
N LEU A 128 -17.20 14.86 4.61
CA LEU A 128 -16.79 16.12 5.21
C LEU A 128 -16.56 17.13 4.07
N PHE A 129 -17.22 18.29 4.12
CA PHE A 129 -17.20 19.30 3.04
C PHE A 129 -17.54 18.73 1.65
N GLY A 130 -18.48 17.76 1.59
CA GLY A 130 -18.93 17.15 0.35
C GLY A 130 -18.01 16.06 -0.22
N LEU A 131 -16.87 15.78 0.42
CA LEU A 131 -15.94 14.71 0.05
C LEU A 131 -15.95 13.56 1.08
N PRO A 132 -15.87 12.28 0.64
CA PRO A 132 -15.75 11.14 1.54
C PRO A 132 -14.53 11.22 2.46
N PHE A 133 -14.67 10.76 3.72
CA PHE A 133 -13.57 10.73 4.70
C PHE A 133 -12.33 9.98 4.18
N ALA A 134 -12.50 8.94 3.38
CA ALA A 134 -11.40 8.21 2.79
C ALA A 134 -10.49 9.10 1.92
N ILE A 135 -11.04 10.07 1.19
CA ILE A 135 -10.25 11.01 0.38
C ILE A 135 -9.46 11.97 1.29
N TRP A 136 -10.05 12.44 2.38
CA TRP A 136 -9.34 13.26 3.37
C TRP A 136 -8.20 12.49 4.03
N LEU A 137 -8.41 11.20 4.32
CA LEU A 137 -7.36 10.32 4.83
C LEU A 137 -6.22 10.17 3.82
N LEU A 138 -6.52 10.01 2.53
CA LEU A 138 -5.51 9.97 1.47
C LEU A 138 -4.71 11.26 1.40
N ILE A 139 -5.38 12.42 1.45
CA ILE A 139 -4.70 13.74 1.43
C ILE A 139 -3.81 13.89 2.66
N ALA A 140 -4.30 13.54 3.85
CA ALA A 140 -3.54 13.60 5.09
C ALA A 140 -2.33 12.65 5.05
N ALA A 141 -2.51 11.41 4.56
CA ALA A 141 -1.42 10.46 4.38
C ALA A 141 -0.39 10.99 3.37
N MET A 142 -0.83 11.56 2.25
CA MET A 142 0.06 12.16 1.25
C MET A 142 0.89 13.30 1.85
N ALA A 143 0.28 14.20 2.59
CA ALA A 143 0.98 15.28 3.29
C ALA A 143 2.01 14.72 4.29
N ALA A 144 1.62 13.73 5.10
CA ALA A 144 2.49 13.08 6.07
C ALA A 144 3.70 12.40 5.40
N PHE A 145 3.49 11.64 4.32
CA PHE A 145 4.57 10.98 3.58
C PHE A 145 5.49 11.97 2.87
N ILE A 146 4.97 13.09 2.34
CA ILE A 146 5.79 14.15 1.73
C ILE A 146 6.68 14.80 2.79
N VAL A 147 6.11 15.20 3.94
CA VAL A 147 6.87 15.79 5.05
C VAL A 147 7.90 14.78 5.57
N PHE A 148 7.50 13.52 5.78
CA PHE A 148 8.39 12.45 6.23
C PHE A 148 9.59 12.27 5.29
N THR A 149 9.35 12.20 3.98
CA THR A 149 10.43 11.91 3.03
C THR A 149 11.31 13.12 2.72
N ARG A 150 10.77 14.35 2.74
CA ARG A 150 11.52 15.56 2.35
C ARG A 150 12.13 16.31 3.51
N GLU A 151 11.37 16.43 4.62
CA GLU A 151 11.73 17.35 5.71
C GLU A 151 12.44 16.64 6.87
N THR A 152 12.34 15.30 6.97
CA THR A 152 12.95 14.59 8.11
C THR A 152 14.34 14.04 7.80
N VAL A 153 15.18 13.92 8.84
CA VAL A 153 16.48 13.22 8.76
C VAL A 153 16.28 11.77 8.36
N VAL A 154 15.21 11.14 8.85
CA VAL A 154 14.88 9.74 8.54
C VAL A 154 14.62 9.59 7.05
N GLY A 155 13.83 10.46 6.45
CA GLY A 155 13.59 10.45 5.00
C GLY A 155 14.90 10.58 4.20
N ARG A 156 15.74 11.55 4.50
CA ARG A 156 17.04 11.71 3.82
C ARG A 156 17.93 10.49 3.94
N ASN A 157 17.96 9.86 5.12
CA ASN A 157 18.75 8.66 5.34
C ASN A 157 18.22 7.44 4.54
N ILE A 158 16.90 7.37 4.30
CA ILE A 158 16.29 6.34 3.45
C ILE A 158 16.77 6.47 2.00
N TYR A 159 16.82 7.69 1.46
CA TYR A 159 17.38 7.93 0.12
C TYR A 159 18.88 7.60 0.05
N ALA A 160 19.66 7.98 1.07
CA ALA A 160 21.08 7.63 1.16
C ALA A 160 21.30 6.11 1.22
N LEU A 161 20.47 5.41 2.01
CA LEU A 161 20.52 3.96 2.14
C LEU A 161 20.28 3.26 0.79
N GLY A 162 19.25 3.68 0.04
CA GLY A 162 18.93 3.08 -1.24
C GLY A 162 19.89 3.49 -2.36
N GLY A 163 20.50 4.68 -2.28
CA GLY A 163 21.47 5.14 -3.27
C GLY A 163 22.80 4.40 -3.16
N ASN A 164 23.34 4.26 -1.95
CA ASN A 164 24.55 3.46 -1.71
C ASN A 164 24.61 2.97 -0.25
N PRO A 165 24.25 1.71 0.02
CA PRO A 165 24.25 1.16 1.38
C PRO A 165 25.62 1.18 2.06
N THR A 166 26.70 1.05 1.28
CA THR A 166 28.08 1.06 1.82
C THR A 166 28.44 2.47 2.32
N VAL A 167 28.18 3.49 1.52
CA VAL A 167 28.42 4.87 1.90
C VAL A 167 27.51 5.27 3.09
N ALA A 168 26.26 4.88 3.07
CA ALA A 168 25.33 5.11 4.19
C ALA A 168 25.85 4.50 5.51
N ARG A 169 26.41 3.29 5.45
CA ARG A 169 27.02 2.64 6.62
C ARG A 169 28.24 3.40 7.12
N LEU A 170 29.12 3.83 6.23
CA LEU A 170 30.30 4.62 6.59
C LEU A 170 29.95 5.99 7.18
N ALA A 171 28.81 6.55 6.77
CA ALA A 171 28.25 7.78 7.35
C ALA A 171 27.56 7.54 8.71
N GLY A 172 27.61 6.33 9.28
CA GLY A 172 27.05 6.03 10.60
C GLY A 172 25.53 5.76 10.61
N ILE A 173 24.87 5.60 9.45
CA ILE A 173 23.45 5.32 9.39
C ILE A 173 23.19 3.88 9.88
N PRO A 174 22.34 3.64 10.91
CA PRO A 174 22.05 2.32 11.43
C PRO A 174 21.10 1.55 10.52
N ILE A 175 21.61 1.00 9.41
CA ILE A 175 20.87 0.37 8.31
C ILE A 175 19.81 -0.61 8.81
N ARG A 176 20.17 -1.51 9.75
CA ARG A 176 19.25 -2.52 10.27
C ARG A 176 17.98 -1.91 10.88
N ARG A 177 18.12 -0.85 11.69
CA ARG A 177 16.99 -0.16 12.30
C ARG A 177 16.10 0.49 11.25
N TYR A 178 16.71 1.13 10.24
CA TYR A 178 15.97 1.75 9.13
C TYR A 178 15.17 0.71 8.34
N GLN A 179 15.79 -0.41 7.97
CA GLN A 179 15.09 -1.46 7.24
C GLN A 179 13.88 -1.99 8.02
N ILE A 180 14.04 -2.33 9.31
CA ILE A 180 12.92 -2.80 10.14
C ILE A 180 11.81 -1.74 10.19
N SER A 181 12.16 -0.46 10.43
CA SER A 181 11.18 0.63 10.52
C SER A 181 10.43 0.87 9.21
N ILE A 182 11.11 0.75 8.06
CA ILE A 182 10.53 0.93 6.72
C ILE A 182 9.46 -0.14 6.46
N TYR A 183 9.78 -1.41 6.73
CA TYR A 183 8.80 -2.50 6.57
C TYR A 183 7.66 -2.42 7.59
N ALA A 184 7.93 -2.03 8.84
CA ALA A 184 6.91 -1.80 9.86
C ALA A 184 5.95 -0.66 9.42
N MET A 185 6.49 0.43 8.87
CA MET A 185 5.69 1.53 8.31
C MET A 185 4.88 1.07 7.09
N SER A 186 5.45 0.23 6.21
CA SER A 186 4.73 -0.38 5.08
C SER A 186 3.54 -1.20 5.56
N GLY A 187 3.74 -2.06 6.56
CA GLY A 187 2.66 -2.85 7.17
C GLY A 187 1.61 -2.00 7.88
N PHE A 188 2.01 -0.92 8.56
CA PHE A 188 1.07 0.03 9.16
C PHE A 188 0.23 0.74 8.09
N ALA A 189 0.84 1.21 6.99
CA ALA A 189 0.13 1.82 5.88
C ALA A 189 -0.84 0.82 5.20
N ALA A 190 -0.43 -0.45 5.08
CA ALA A 190 -1.32 -1.51 4.62
C ALA A 190 -2.52 -1.71 5.55
N ALA A 191 -2.34 -1.63 6.87
CA ALA A 191 -3.45 -1.69 7.81
C ALA A 191 -4.37 -0.46 7.74
N VAL A 192 -3.83 0.73 7.48
CA VAL A 192 -4.65 1.94 7.23
C VAL A 192 -5.48 1.77 5.95
N ALA A 193 -4.91 1.23 4.88
CA ALA A 193 -5.66 0.86 3.68
C ALA A 193 -6.72 -0.21 4.00
N GLY A 194 -6.39 -1.20 4.83
CA GLY A 194 -7.32 -2.20 5.34
C GLY A 194 -8.50 -1.59 6.12
N LEU A 195 -8.24 -0.60 6.97
CA LEU A 195 -9.31 0.14 7.67
C LEU A 195 -10.27 0.81 6.69
N VAL A 196 -9.76 1.44 5.63
CA VAL A 196 -10.58 2.02 4.55
C VAL A 196 -11.40 0.94 3.86
N LEU A 197 -10.81 -0.20 3.54
CA LEU A 197 -11.51 -1.34 2.93
C LEU A 197 -12.62 -1.86 3.86
N ALA A 198 -12.30 -2.15 5.12
CA ALA A 198 -13.25 -2.67 6.10
C ALA A 198 -14.41 -1.70 6.37
N SER A 199 -14.13 -0.40 6.46
CA SER A 199 -15.17 0.62 6.68
C SER A 199 -16.13 0.76 5.50
N ARG A 200 -15.66 0.54 4.26
CA ARG A 200 -16.49 0.61 3.05
C ARG A 200 -17.30 -0.66 2.82
N THR A 201 -16.74 -1.82 3.12
CA THR A 201 -17.39 -3.12 2.94
C THR A 201 -18.19 -3.56 4.16
N MET A 202 -18.02 -2.88 5.29
CA MET A 202 -18.55 -3.27 6.61
C MET A 202 -18.23 -4.73 6.94
N SER A 203 -17.01 -5.16 6.59
CA SER A 203 -16.57 -6.55 6.81
C SER A 203 -15.06 -6.69 6.77
N GLY A 204 -14.54 -7.67 7.50
CA GLY A 204 -13.20 -8.21 7.31
C GLY A 204 -13.16 -9.05 6.03
N GLN A 205 -12.19 -8.78 5.16
CA GLN A 205 -12.05 -9.43 3.86
C GLN A 205 -10.68 -10.11 3.77
N PRO A 206 -10.58 -11.45 3.78
CA PRO A 206 -9.28 -12.11 3.78
C PRO A 206 -8.49 -11.94 2.48
N ALA A 207 -9.18 -11.77 1.35
CA ALA A 207 -8.56 -11.58 0.03
C ALA A 207 -9.32 -10.60 -0.85
N SER A 208 -10.65 -10.57 -0.82
CA SER A 208 -11.46 -9.71 -1.68
C SER A 208 -11.11 -8.23 -1.48
N GLY A 209 -10.87 -7.52 -2.56
CA GLY A 209 -10.48 -6.10 -2.54
C GLY A 209 -9.03 -5.82 -2.11
N SER A 210 -8.23 -6.84 -1.77
CA SER A 210 -6.83 -6.69 -1.39
C SER A 210 -5.84 -7.46 -2.25
N GLN A 211 -6.31 -8.48 -2.97
CA GLN A 211 -5.46 -9.30 -3.84
C GLN A 211 -5.05 -8.52 -5.10
N GLY A 212 -3.75 -8.52 -5.40
CA GLY A 212 -3.17 -7.81 -6.55
C GLY A 212 -2.82 -6.34 -6.26
N LEU A 213 -3.25 -5.77 -5.14
CA LEU A 213 -2.90 -4.39 -4.76
C LEU A 213 -1.39 -4.20 -4.59
N GLU A 214 -0.67 -5.25 -4.18
CA GLU A 214 0.79 -5.25 -4.07
C GLU A 214 1.46 -4.90 -5.41
N LEU A 215 1.05 -5.56 -6.49
CA LEU A 215 1.59 -5.31 -7.83
C LEU A 215 1.15 -3.97 -8.39
N GLU A 216 -0.10 -3.56 -8.14
CA GLU A 216 -0.59 -2.24 -8.55
C GLU A 216 0.16 -1.11 -7.84
N ALA A 217 0.45 -1.26 -6.53
CA ALA A 217 1.20 -0.26 -5.76
C ALA A 217 2.65 -0.11 -6.25
N ILE A 218 3.31 -1.24 -6.54
CA ILE A 218 4.65 -1.24 -7.15
C ILE A 218 4.60 -0.58 -8.53
N THR A 219 3.62 -0.96 -9.36
CA THR A 219 3.43 -0.37 -10.71
C THR A 219 3.23 1.14 -10.64
N ALA A 220 2.40 1.61 -9.71
CA ALA A 220 2.16 3.04 -9.51
C ALA A 220 3.43 3.78 -9.10
N ALA A 221 4.22 3.22 -8.19
CA ALA A 221 5.49 3.80 -7.75
C ALA A 221 6.51 3.88 -8.91
N ILE A 222 6.65 2.80 -9.70
CA ILE A 222 7.55 2.74 -10.85
C ILE A 222 7.11 3.72 -11.95
N LEU A 223 5.83 3.72 -12.30
CA LEU A 223 5.26 4.64 -13.27
C LEU A 223 5.41 6.11 -12.83
N GLY A 224 5.40 6.33 -11.51
CA GLY A 224 5.69 7.61 -10.87
C GLY A 224 7.16 8.00 -10.80
N GLY A 225 8.08 7.19 -11.36
CA GLY A 225 9.51 7.47 -11.46
C GLY A 225 10.36 6.95 -10.30
N CYS A 226 9.87 5.98 -9.52
CA CYS A 226 10.69 5.31 -8.51
C CYS A 226 11.64 4.32 -9.18
N ALA A 227 12.94 4.41 -8.89
CA ALA A 227 13.94 3.46 -9.39
C ALA A 227 13.93 2.18 -8.54
N LEU A 228 13.79 1.02 -9.19
CA LEU A 228 13.78 -0.30 -8.52
C LEU A 228 15.09 -0.60 -7.77
N GLN A 229 16.20 0.01 -8.16
CA GLN A 229 17.49 -0.13 -7.49
C GLN A 229 17.60 0.68 -6.20
N GLY A 230 16.63 1.55 -5.93
CA GLY A 230 16.64 2.46 -4.78
C GLY A 230 17.22 3.85 -5.07
N GLY A 231 17.22 4.69 -4.05
CA GLY A 231 17.80 6.04 -4.07
C GLY A 231 17.05 7.10 -4.84
N LYS A 232 16.08 6.74 -5.69
CA LYS A 232 15.31 7.68 -6.53
C LYS A 232 13.81 7.36 -6.47
N GLY A 233 13.00 8.41 -6.31
CA GLY A 233 11.53 8.32 -6.29
C GLY A 233 10.92 9.49 -5.52
N THR A 234 9.64 9.76 -5.74
CA THR A 234 8.91 10.80 -5.00
C THR A 234 7.49 10.37 -4.70
N ILE A 235 6.96 10.79 -3.55
CA ILE A 235 5.57 10.52 -3.18
C ILE A 235 4.60 11.14 -4.20
N VAL A 236 4.87 12.36 -4.67
CA VAL A 236 4.04 13.02 -5.69
C VAL A 236 4.04 12.24 -7.00
N GLY A 237 5.22 11.77 -7.44
CA GLY A 237 5.33 10.91 -8.62
C GLY A 237 4.50 9.65 -8.49
N ALA A 238 4.63 8.93 -7.37
CA ALA A 238 3.83 7.72 -7.11
C ALA A 238 2.33 8.00 -7.14
N MET A 239 1.87 9.14 -6.58
CA MET A 239 0.47 9.54 -6.64
C MET A 239 0.00 9.84 -8.06
N LEU A 240 0.84 10.41 -8.92
CA LEU A 240 0.53 10.54 -10.35
C LEU A 240 0.37 9.16 -11.01
N GLY A 241 1.26 8.20 -10.69
CA GLY A 241 1.11 6.82 -11.13
C GLY A 241 -0.19 6.17 -10.66
N VAL A 242 -0.57 6.40 -9.41
CA VAL A 242 -1.86 5.94 -8.84
C VAL A 242 -3.05 6.55 -9.61
N LEU A 243 -3.00 7.84 -9.91
CA LEU A 243 -4.07 8.50 -10.67
C LEU A 243 -4.19 7.93 -12.10
N ILE A 244 -3.07 7.65 -12.77
CA ILE A 244 -3.07 7.02 -14.10
C ILE A 244 -3.76 5.65 -14.03
N ILE A 245 -3.38 4.80 -13.07
CA ILE A 245 -3.99 3.47 -12.89
C ILE A 245 -5.48 3.61 -12.52
N GLY A 246 -5.82 4.54 -11.62
CA GLY A 246 -7.19 4.78 -11.20
C GLY A 246 -8.10 5.26 -12.33
N VAL A 247 -7.64 6.19 -13.15
CA VAL A 247 -8.37 6.68 -14.35
C VAL A 247 -8.54 5.57 -15.37
N LEU A 248 -7.48 4.78 -15.63
CA LEU A 248 -7.54 3.66 -16.56
C LEU A 248 -8.55 2.59 -16.06
N ASN A 249 -8.49 2.22 -14.79
CA ASN A 249 -9.45 1.28 -14.19
C ASN A 249 -10.89 1.81 -14.28
N ASN A 250 -11.12 3.09 -13.95
CA ASN A 250 -12.44 3.72 -14.03
C ASN A 250 -12.95 3.75 -15.47
N GLY A 251 -12.10 4.11 -16.44
CA GLY A 251 -12.44 4.09 -17.86
C GLY A 251 -12.86 2.70 -18.33
N MET A 252 -12.13 1.65 -17.95
CA MET A 252 -12.48 0.26 -18.28
C MET A 252 -13.82 -0.17 -17.66
N ILE A 253 -14.11 0.27 -16.43
CA ILE A 253 -15.39 0.00 -15.76
C ILE A 253 -16.54 0.72 -16.47
N LEU A 254 -16.39 1.99 -16.79
CA LEU A 254 -17.42 2.77 -17.48
C LEU A 254 -17.73 2.25 -18.89
N THR A 255 -16.75 1.66 -19.55
CA THR A 255 -16.91 1.02 -20.88
C THR A 255 -17.29 -0.45 -20.77
N SER A 256 -17.62 -0.94 -19.55
CA SER A 256 -18.04 -2.32 -19.30
C SER A 256 -17.02 -3.37 -19.77
N VAL A 257 -15.73 -3.06 -19.72
CA VAL A 257 -14.66 -4.03 -20.05
C VAL A 257 -14.67 -5.14 -18.99
N PRO A 258 -14.77 -6.43 -19.40
CA PRO A 258 -14.76 -7.54 -18.44
C PRO A 258 -13.49 -7.57 -17.58
N THR A 259 -13.63 -7.99 -16.32
CA THR A 259 -12.56 -7.99 -15.29
C THR A 259 -11.29 -8.72 -15.78
N PHE A 260 -11.44 -9.78 -16.56
CA PHE A 260 -10.29 -10.53 -17.10
C PHE A 260 -9.40 -9.68 -18.01
N TYR A 261 -9.98 -8.82 -18.85
CA TYR A 261 -9.21 -7.88 -19.67
C TYR A 261 -8.58 -6.77 -18.83
N GLN A 262 -9.23 -6.36 -17.73
CA GLN A 262 -8.64 -5.40 -16.79
C GLN A 262 -7.36 -5.97 -16.16
N LEU A 263 -7.34 -7.27 -15.80
CA LEU A 263 -6.15 -7.95 -15.29
C LEU A 263 -5.01 -7.98 -16.32
N LEU A 264 -5.34 -8.28 -17.60
CA LEU A 264 -4.34 -8.25 -18.68
C LEU A 264 -3.77 -6.85 -18.88
N ALA A 265 -4.61 -5.82 -18.86
CA ALA A 265 -4.18 -4.42 -19.00
C ALA A 265 -3.25 -4.00 -17.84
N LYS A 266 -3.55 -4.38 -16.61
CA LYS A 266 -2.72 -4.10 -15.43
C LYS A 266 -1.35 -4.78 -15.55
N GLY A 267 -1.32 -6.06 -15.93
CA GLY A 267 -0.08 -6.79 -16.17
C GLY A 267 0.79 -6.18 -17.26
N ALA A 268 0.16 -5.81 -18.38
CA ALA A 268 0.83 -5.12 -19.49
C ALA A 268 1.39 -3.75 -19.04
N LEU A 269 0.63 -2.99 -18.26
CA LEU A 269 1.07 -1.70 -17.72
C LEU A 269 2.31 -1.84 -16.84
N LEU A 270 2.35 -2.86 -15.96
CA LEU A 270 3.52 -3.14 -15.11
C LEU A 270 4.75 -3.42 -15.98
N ILE A 271 4.63 -4.31 -16.96
CA ILE A 271 5.75 -4.66 -17.85
C ILE A 271 6.22 -3.43 -18.62
N LEU A 272 5.32 -2.64 -19.18
CA LEU A 272 5.65 -1.41 -19.90
C LEU A 272 6.35 -0.38 -19.00
N ALA A 273 5.86 -0.19 -17.77
CA ALA A 273 6.49 0.72 -16.80
C ALA A 273 7.95 0.32 -16.51
N VAL A 274 8.20 -0.96 -16.28
CA VAL A 274 9.57 -1.49 -16.03
C VAL A 274 10.44 -1.34 -17.29
N ILE A 275 9.94 -1.67 -18.49
CA ILE A 275 10.70 -1.52 -19.75
C ILE A 275 11.09 -0.07 -19.99
N VAL A 276 10.17 0.86 -19.79
CA VAL A 276 10.44 2.30 -19.97
C VAL A 276 11.51 2.76 -18.99
N GLN A 277 11.41 2.35 -17.72
CA GLN A 277 12.39 2.68 -16.69
C GLN A 277 13.78 2.15 -17.03
N GLU A 278 13.90 0.87 -17.40
CA GLU A 278 15.21 0.27 -17.75
C GLU A 278 15.82 0.92 -19.00
N ARG A 279 15.01 1.29 -20.00
CA ARG A 279 15.49 2.03 -21.16
C ARG A 279 15.97 3.45 -20.82
N GLN A 280 15.30 4.15 -19.93
CA GLN A 280 15.75 5.47 -19.47
C GLN A 280 17.10 5.36 -18.75
N ARG A 281 17.24 4.35 -17.88
CA ARG A 281 18.49 4.06 -17.17
C ARG A 281 19.65 3.78 -18.13
N ALA A 282 19.42 2.91 -19.12
CA ALA A 282 20.46 2.59 -20.11
C ALA A 282 20.94 3.82 -20.93
N ARG A 283 20.07 4.85 -21.06
CA ARG A 283 20.43 6.11 -21.74
C ARG A 283 21.19 7.08 -20.83
N THR A 284 20.97 7.04 -19.51
CA THR A 284 21.63 7.93 -18.54
C THR A 284 22.97 7.39 -18.04
N GLY A 285 23.32 6.15 -18.39
CA GLY A 285 24.59 5.52 -17.98
C GLY A 285 24.68 5.15 -16.52
N GLU A 286 23.54 5.01 -15.84
CA GLU A 286 23.42 4.71 -14.40
C GLU A 286 23.25 3.22 -14.10
#